data_d984500536581799ea3c516a460f1d5b
#
_entry.id   d984500536581799ea3c516a460f1d5b
#
_cell.length_a   1.000
_cell.length_b   1.000
_cell.length_c   1.000
_cell.angle_alpha   90.00
_cell.angle_beta   90.00
_cell.angle_gamma   90.00
#
_symmetry.space_group_name_H-M   'P 1'
#
loop_
_entity.id
_entity.type
_entity.pdbx_description
1 polymer ?
#
loop_
_entity_poly.entity_id
_entity_poly.type
_entity_poly.pdbx_seq_one_letter_code
_entity_poly.pdbx_strand_id
1 'polypeptide(L)'
;METKQALVLLYNGVVVTMDQECHVIRDGAVAISGDRIKAIGPTSQILADFSTVADESIDLNGRFIMPGFVNTHVHTSQQLGKGIADDVDLMTWLHKRIWPYESHMTEEDSYLSTLLCGIELIRSGTTCFAEAGGQHVPGMVKAVEQLGIRACLTQSTMDCGDGLPPNWKYTTDECIQSQKELYDKYNNTADGRIRIWFGLRQIMNATDQLLFKTRDIAQELNTGIHMHIAEIPYENELVVSKKGVDHGTVTYLEKIGLLRSNLLAAHSVWLNDAEIGYFASGGVKVSHCPASAMRLLGFAPIKEYLEAGVCVSLGTDGAPSNNRMSMVDEMYLASLINKGREMYISGATNPTVVPAETVLKMATINGAKTVLWDNEIGSLEVGKKADVIIVNPFTWSMVPLHDSISNLVYCMRTENIESVMCNGKWVMKDRKIVNLNEEEIVQSAMKQASNLLERAGVNLPNRMKFV
;
A
#
# COMPACT_ATOMS: atom_id res chain seq x y z
N MET A 1 11.54 36.82 6.15
CA MET A 1 10.16 37.01 5.67
C MET A 1 9.60 35.64 5.49
N GLU A 2 8.60 35.23 6.30
CA GLU A 2 7.87 33.98 6.05
C GLU A 2 7.19 34.13 4.69
N THR A 3 7.50 33.24 3.77
CA THR A 3 6.80 33.18 2.48
C THR A 3 5.34 32.87 2.78
N LYS A 4 4.42 33.76 2.37
CA LYS A 4 2.97 33.54 2.49
C LYS A 4 2.65 32.17 1.86
N GLN A 5 2.19 31.23 2.66
CA GLN A 5 1.74 29.94 2.14
C GLN A 5 0.39 30.10 1.44
N ALA A 6 0.24 29.48 0.27
CA ALA A 6 -1.02 29.48 -0.45
C ALA A 6 -2.13 28.83 0.39
N LEU A 7 -3.31 29.44 0.37
CA LEU A 7 -4.49 28.98 1.07
C LEU A 7 -5.54 28.50 0.07
N VAL A 8 -5.87 27.22 0.13
CA VAL A 8 -6.90 26.59 -0.70
C VAL A 8 -8.12 26.27 0.16
N LEU A 9 -9.31 26.65 -0.29
CA LEU A 9 -10.58 26.27 0.31
C LEU A 9 -11.32 25.25 -0.55
N LEU A 10 -11.70 24.14 0.08
CA LEU A 10 -12.60 23.15 -0.47
C LEU A 10 -13.90 23.22 0.33
N TYR A 11 -15.02 23.62 -0.28
CA TYR A 11 -16.27 23.93 0.45
C TYR A 11 -17.52 23.33 -0.23
N ASN A 12 -18.66 23.33 0.43
CA ASN A 12 -19.91 22.70 0.00
C ASN A 12 -19.76 21.21 -0.28
N GLY A 13 -18.97 20.48 0.51
CA GLY A 13 -18.74 19.05 0.35
C GLY A 13 -19.30 18.22 1.50
N VAL A 14 -19.24 16.91 1.33
CA VAL A 14 -19.41 15.93 2.41
C VAL A 14 -18.02 15.52 2.90
N VAL A 15 -17.61 16.01 4.06
CA VAL A 15 -16.28 15.71 4.64
C VAL A 15 -16.37 14.44 5.47
N VAL A 16 -15.61 13.41 5.07
CA VAL A 16 -15.44 12.16 5.82
C VAL A 16 -14.05 12.21 6.46
N THR A 17 -13.99 12.48 7.76
CA THR A 17 -12.73 12.84 8.42
C THR A 17 -11.80 11.66 8.67
N MET A 18 -12.34 10.48 8.91
CA MET A 18 -11.61 9.29 9.37
C MET A 18 -10.76 9.53 10.64
N ASP A 19 -11.11 10.55 11.44
CA ASP A 19 -10.59 10.78 12.77
C ASP A 19 -10.99 9.65 13.74
N GLN A 20 -10.63 9.76 15.01
CA GLN A 20 -10.91 8.71 15.99
C GLN A 20 -12.40 8.36 16.09
N GLU A 21 -13.30 9.36 15.93
CA GLU A 21 -14.75 9.21 16.01
C GLU A 21 -15.42 9.01 14.63
N CYS A 22 -14.64 9.09 13.54
CA CYS A 22 -15.11 8.94 12.15
C CYS A 22 -16.25 9.92 11.80
N HIS A 23 -16.07 11.20 12.08
CA HIS A 23 -17.05 12.22 11.78
C HIS A 23 -17.35 12.34 10.28
N VAL A 24 -18.63 12.62 9.97
CA VAL A 24 -19.10 12.99 8.62
C VAL A 24 -19.80 14.33 8.70
N ILE A 25 -19.24 15.36 8.05
CA ILE A 25 -19.79 16.71 8.00
C ILE A 25 -20.50 16.87 6.65
N ARG A 26 -21.83 16.90 6.64
CA ARG A 26 -22.67 16.86 5.42
C ARG A 26 -22.53 18.10 4.53
N ASP A 27 -22.40 19.27 5.12
CA ASP A 27 -22.11 20.54 4.45
C ASP A 27 -20.82 21.08 5.04
N GLY A 28 -19.74 20.46 4.64
CA GLY A 28 -18.44 20.68 5.22
C GLY A 28 -17.46 21.35 4.27
N ALA A 29 -16.43 21.92 4.87
CA ALA A 29 -15.32 22.54 4.18
C ALA A 29 -14.00 22.25 4.88
N VAL A 30 -12.91 22.30 4.09
CA VAL A 30 -11.54 22.14 4.53
C VAL A 30 -10.72 23.32 4.01
N ALA A 31 -10.03 24.02 4.91
CA ALA A 31 -9.04 25.04 4.57
C ALA A 31 -7.65 24.41 4.64
N ILE A 32 -6.86 24.55 3.59
CA ILE A 32 -5.51 23.99 3.44
C ILE A 32 -4.53 25.14 3.29
N SER A 33 -3.50 25.21 4.13
CA SER A 33 -2.43 26.19 4.04
C SER A 33 -1.07 25.53 3.83
N GLY A 34 -0.48 25.78 2.69
CA GLY A 34 0.74 25.10 2.29
C GLY A 34 0.51 23.58 2.18
N ASP A 35 1.20 22.80 3.00
CA ASP A 35 1.13 21.35 2.99
C ASP A 35 0.21 20.76 4.09
N ARG A 36 -0.50 21.62 4.87
CA ARG A 36 -1.27 21.18 6.05
C ARG A 36 -2.72 21.65 6.04
N ILE A 37 -3.56 20.85 6.67
CA ILE A 37 -4.94 21.19 6.98
C ILE A 37 -4.95 22.27 8.07
N LYS A 38 -5.52 23.41 7.76
CA LYS A 38 -5.60 24.57 8.66
C LYS A 38 -6.91 24.60 9.46
N ALA A 39 -8.01 24.24 8.83
CA ALA A 39 -9.32 24.19 9.48
C ALA A 39 -10.23 23.17 8.77
N ILE A 40 -11.16 22.61 9.54
CA ILE A 40 -12.24 21.73 9.07
C ILE A 40 -13.50 22.08 9.84
N GLY A 41 -14.63 22.14 9.18
CA GLY A 41 -15.90 22.44 9.83
C GLY A 41 -17.05 22.66 8.85
N PRO A 42 -18.19 23.17 9.34
CA PRO A 42 -19.29 23.55 8.48
C PRO A 42 -18.88 24.60 7.45
N THR A 43 -19.37 24.49 6.22
CA THR A 43 -19.04 25.40 5.10
C THR A 43 -19.22 26.86 5.49
N SER A 44 -20.35 27.23 6.15
CA SER A 44 -20.62 28.58 6.54
C SER A 44 -19.58 29.21 7.46
N GLN A 45 -19.02 28.40 8.39
CA GLN A 45 -17.99 28.84 9.33
C GLN A 45 -16.66 29.02 8.59
N ILE A 46 -16.23 28.02 7.82
CA ILE A 46 -14.95 28.06 7.12
C ILE A 46 -14.90 29.18 6.07
N LEU A 47 -16.00 29.42 5.36
CA LEU A 47 -16.09 30.55 4.43
C LEU A 47 -16.05 31.92 5.15
N ALA A 48 -16.72 32.05 6.31
CA ALA A 48 -16.66 33.30 7.09
C ALA A 48 -15.21 33.62 7.53
N ASP A 49 -14.44 32.60 7.92
CA ASP A 49 -13.09 32.79 8.43
C ASP A 49 -12.04 32.98 7.33
N PHE A 50 -12.22 32.36 6.16
CA PHE A 50 -11.14 32.22 5.18
C PHE A 50 -11.43 32.71 3.76
N SER A 51 -12.70 32.96 3.37
CA SER A 51 -13.04 33.28 1.97
C SER A 51 -12.36 34.54 1.41
N THR A 52 -12.11 35.53 2.26
CA THR A 52 -11.47 36.81 1.85
C THR A 52 -9.96 36.72 1.69
N VAL A 53 -9.32 35.67 2.20
CA VAL A 53 -7.87 35.50 2.23
C VAL A 53 -7.38 34.28 1.45
N ALA A 54 -8.31 33.47 0.93
CA ALA A 54 -8.01 32.29 0.12
C ALA A 54 -7.44 32.69 -1.25
N ASP A 55 -6.39 31.99 -1.65
CA ASP A 55 -5.77 32.14 -2.98
C ASP A 55 -6.55 31.32 -4.03
N GLU A 56 -7.18 30.19 -3.63
CA GLU A 56 -8.04 29.35 -4.45
C GLU A 56 -9.25 28.88 -3.63
N SER A 57 -10.44 28.90 -4.22
CA SER A 57 -11.68 28.40 -3.61
C SER A 57 -12.41 27.49 -4.58
N ILE A 58 -12.67 26.26 -4.16
CA ILE A 58 -13.29 25.20 -4.99
C ILE A 58 -14.60 24.79 -4.37
N ASP A 59 -15.70 25.03 -5.08
CA ASP A 59 -17.03 24.54 -4.72
C ASP A 59 -17.13 23.05 -5.07
N LEU A 60 -17.24 22.20 -4.05
CA LEU A 60 -17.34 20.75 -4.23
C LEU A 60 -18.73 20.29 -4.67
N ASN A 61 -19.76 21.17 -4.52
CA ASN A 61 -21.12 20.87 -4.97
C ASN A 61 -21.59 19.46 -4.53
N GLY A 62 -21.44 19.15 -3.25
CA GLY A 62 -21.87 17.88 -2.65
C GLY A 62 -20.95 16.68 -2.88
N ARG A 63 -19.77 16.85 -3.49
CA ARG A 63 -18.76 15.78 -3.60
C ARG A 63 -18.22 15.40 -2.23
N PHE A 64 -17.74 14.16 -2.11
CA PHE A 64 -17.04 13.75 -0.90
C PHE A 64 -15.60 14.28 -0.91
N ILE A 65 -15.15 14.65 0.29
CA ILE A 65 -13.74 14.91 0.59
C ILE A 65 -13.32 14.01 1.74
N MET A 66 -12.22 13.29 1.57
CA MET A 66 -11.74 12.34 2.56
C MET A 66 -10.21 12.20 2.47
N PRO A 67 -9.56 11.54 3.47
CA PRO A 67 -8.13 11.28 3.39
C PRO A 67 -7.79 10.44 2.17
N GLY A 68 -6.62 10.68 1.60
CA GLY A 68 -6.06 9.79 0.59
C GLY A 68 -5.84 8.38 1.12
N PHE A 69 -6.00 7.39 0.27
CA PHE A 69 -5.76 5.99 0.64
C PHE A 69 -4.27 5.71 0.84
N VAL A 70 -4.00 4.79 1.76
CA VAL A 70 -2.65 4.29 2.07
C VAL A 70 -2.57 2.83 1.64
N ASN A 71 -1.84 2.56 0.58
CA ASN A 71 -1.56 1.20 0.09
C ASN A 71 -0.35 0.64 0.83
N THR A 72 -0.56 -0.27 1.77
CA THR A 72 0.49 -0.73 2.68
C THR A 72 1.35 -1.87 2.15
N HIS A 73 1.07 -2.36 0.95
CA HIS A 73 1.87 -3.40 0.30
C HIS A 73 1.70 -3.35 -1.21
N VAL A 74 2.74 -2.97 -1.92
CA VAL A 74 2.77 -2.95 -3.38
C VAL A 74 4.19 -3.20 -3.89
N HIS A 75 4.33 -3.94 -4.98
CA HIS A 75 5.59 -4.07 -5.72
C HIS A 75 5.54 -3.18 -6.96
N THR A 76 5.94 -1.92 -6.82
CA THR A 76 5.86 -0.95 -7.93
C THR A 76 6.79 -1.30 -9.10
N SER A 77 7.91 -1.97 -8.81
CA SER A 77 8.83 -2.49 -9.83
C SER A 77 8.23 -3.59 -10.71
N GLN A 78 7.15 -4.24 -10.26
CA GLN A 78 6.52 -5.34 -10.99
C GLN A 78 5.43 -4.88 -11.97
N GLN A 79 5.14 -3.59 -12.11
CA GLN A 79 4.05 -3.11 -12.96
C GLN A 79 4.22 -3.44 -14.43
N LEU A 80 5.44 -3.44 -14.94
CA LEU A 80 5.74 -3.86 -16.33
C LEU A 80 5.53 -5.36 -16.55
N GLY A 81 5.39 -6.13 -15.48
CA GLY A 81 5.09 -7.57 -15.49
C GLY A 81 3.61 -7.92 -15.37
N LYS A 82 2.69 -6.97 -15.58
CA LYS A 82 1.24 -7.23 -15.55
C LYS A 82 0.87 -8.38 -16.49
N GLY A 83 0.18 -9.41 -15.99
CA GLY A 83 -0.28 -10.58 -16.77
C GLY A 83 0.76 -11.66 -17.03
N ILE A 84 2.01 -11.57 -16.52
CA ILE A 84 3.05 -12.59 -16.82
C ILE A 84 2.99 -13.85 -15.94
N ALA A 85 2.27 -13.79 -14.83
CA ALA A 85 2.32 -14.85 -13.81
C ALA A 85 0.94 -15.29 -13.30
N ASP A 86 -0.08 -15.21 -14.17
CA ASP A 86 -1.44 -15.63 -13.82
C ASP A 86 -1.61 -17.15 -13.80
N ASP A 87 -2.46 -17.64 -12.89
CA ASP A 87 -2.94 -19.03 -12.78
C ASP A 87 -1.80 -20.04 -12.58
N VAL A 88 -0.83 -19.70 -11.74
CA VAL A 88 0.27 -20.58 -11.29
C VAL A 88 0.39 -20.53 -9.77
N ASP A 89 0.94 -21.60 -9.17
CA ASP A 89 1.27 -21.63 -7.73
C ASP A 89 2.41 -20.68 -7.37
N LEU A 90 2.55 -20.33 -6.08
CA LEU A 90 3.52 -19.33 -5.62
C LEU A 90 4.98 -19.72 -5.96
N MET A 91 5.37 -21.00 -5.86
CA MET A 91 6.74 -21.40 -6.13
C MET A 91 7.06 -21.33 -7.63
N THR A 92 6.12 -21.69 -8.50
CA THR A 92 6.21 -21.48 -9.95
C THR A 92 6.21 -19.98 -10.28
N TRP A 93 5.37 -19.20 -9.61
CA TRP A 93 5.30 -17.74 -9.73
C TRP A 93 6.65 -17.09 -9.44
N LEU A 94 7.29 -17.43 -8.30
CA LEU A 94 8.60 -16.93 -7.91
C LEU A 94 9.69 -17.37 -8.89
N HIS A 95 9.89 -18.69 -9.04
CA HIS A 95 11.08 -19.25 -9.69
C HIS A 95 11.04 -19.16 -11.22
N LYS A 96 9.86 -19.20 -11.83
CA LYS A 96 9.70 -19.26 -13.29
C LYS A 96 9.24 -17.94 -13.92
N ARG A 97 8.78 -16.98 -13.12
CA ARG A 97 8.23 -15.72 -13.61
C ARG A 97 8.92 -14.51 -12.98
N ILE A 98 8.81 -14.34 -11.67
CA ILE A 98 9.17 -13.09 -11.01
C ILE A 98 10.67 -12.94 -10.79
N TRP A 99 11.33 -13.93 -10.23
CA TRP A 99 12.80 -13.82 -10.04
C TRP A 99 13.57 -13.69 -11.35
N PRO A 100 13.27 -14.45 -12.43
CA PRO A 100 13.87 -14.16 -13.74
C PRO A 100 13.57 -12.74 -14.22
N TYR A 101 12.35 -12.27 -14.10
CA TYR A 101 11.95 -10.92 -14.46
C TYR A 101 12.71 -9.86 -13.64
N GLU A 102 12.59 -9.88 -12.30
CA GLU A 102 13.19 -8.89 -11.41
C GLU A 102 14.73 -8.86 -11.49
N SER A 103 15.39 -10.02 -11.64
CA SER A 103 16.84 -10.11 -11.71
C SER A 103 17.47 -9.53 -12.99
N HIS A 104 16.66 -9.29 -14.02
CA HIS A 104 17.08 -8.66 -15.27
C HIS A 104 16.61 -7.19 -15.40
N MET A 105 15.98 -6.65 -14.35
CA MET A 105 15.61 -5.24 -14.32
C MET A 105 16.83 -4.33 -14.29
N THR A 106 16.67 -3.15 -14.85
CA THR A 106 17.57 -2.02 -14.73
C THR A 106 16.93 -0.92 -13.88
N GLU A 107 17.71 0.11 -13.54
CA GLU A 107 17.17 1.30 -12.85
C GLU A 107 16.09 2.00 -13.67
N GLU A 108 16.23 2.04 -15.00
CA GLU A 108 15.22 2.61 -15.90
C GLU A 108 13.94 1.79 -15.93
N ASP A 109 14.03 0.44 -15.91
CA ASP A 109 12.86 -0.43 -15.78
C ASP A 109 12.11 -0.14 -14.47
N SER A 110 12.85 -0.04 -13.37
CA SER A 110 12.28 0.27 -12.05
C SER A 110 11.60 1.65 -12.02
N TYR A 111 12.23 2.66 -12.63
CA TYR A 111 11.68 4.00 -12.75
C TYR A 111 10.37 4.00 -13.55
N LEU A 112 10.35 3.45 -14.76
CA LEU A 112 9.16 3.43 -15.61
C LEU A 112 8.04 2.57 -15.02
N SER A 113 8.39 1.44 -14.42
CA SER A 113 7.46 0.56 -13.70
C SER A 113 6.78 1.31 -12.57
N THR A 114 7.56 1.99 -11.74
CA THR A 114 7.04 2.77 -10.60
C THR A 114 6.20 3.96 -11.05
N LEU A 115 6.57 4.66 -12.14
CA LEU A 115 5.74 5.71 -12.72
C LEU A 115 4.37 5.17 -13.16
N LEU A 116 4.35 4.09 -13.94
CA LEU A 116 3.12 3.49 -14.44
C LEU A 116 2.23 3.00 -13.30
N CYS A 117 2.82 2.32 -12.31
CA CYS A 117 2.13 1.88 -11.09
C CYS A 117 1.55 3.07 -10.32
N GLY A 118 2.37 4.11 -10.08
CA GLY A 118 1.97 5.30 -9.35
C GLY A 118 0.83 6.07 -10.00
N ILE A 119 0.75 6.11 -11.32
CA ILE A 119 -0.40 6.69 -12.04
C ILE A 119 -1.67 5.89 -11.72
N GLU A 120 -1.63 4.56 -11.77
CA GLU A 120 -2.78 3.70 -11.43
C GLU A 120 -3.18 3.86 -9.96
N LEU A 121 -2.21 3.94 -9.03
CA LEU A 121 -2.43 4.22 -7.61
C LEU A 121 -3.10 5.58 -7.39
N ILE A 122 -2.59 6.65 -7.98
CA ILE A 122 -3.17 8.00 -7.87
C ILE A 122 -4.61 8.00 -8.41
N ARG A 123 -4.85 7.37 -9.56
CA ARG A 123 -6.19 7.28 -10.17
C ARG A 123 -7.19 6.52 -9.29
N SER A 124 -6.70 5.65 -8.39
CA SER A 124 -7.50 4.95 -7.38
C SER A 124 -7.56 5.67 -6.03
N GLY A 125 -7.01 6.88 -5.90
CA GLY A 125 -7.07 7.70 -4.68
C GLY A 125 -5.93 7.47 -3.68
N THR A 126 -4.89 6.76 -4.06
CA THR A 126 -3.74 6.51 -3.20
C THR A 126 -2.82 7.74 -3.14
N THR A 127 -2.51 8.22 -1.94
CA THR A 127 -1.54 9.31 -1.69
C THR A 127 -0.26 8.82 -1.04
N CYS A 128 -0.28 7.62 -0.46
CA CYS A 128 0.87 7.00 0.20
C CYS A 128 0.92 5.51 -0.09
N PHE A 129 2.10 4.97 -0.34
CA PHE A 129 2.27 3.53 -0.48
C PHE A 129 3.51 3.00 0.26
N ALA A 130 3.51 1.71 0.57
CA ALA A 130 4.68 0.98 1.07
C ALA A 130 5.14 -0.03 0.01
N GLU A 131 6.31 0.22 -0.57
CA GLU A 131 7.00 -0.71 -1.47
C GLU A 131 7.42 -1.96 -0.73
N ALA A 132 7.12 -3.11 -1.27
CA ALA A 132 7.32 -4.40 -0.61
C ALA A 132 8.72 -5.02 -0.84
N GLY A 133 9.65 -4.23 -1.34
CA GLY A 133 11.01 -4.64 -1.64
C GLY A 133 11.24 -4.87 -3.13
N GLY A 134 11.53 -3.82 -3.84
CA GLY A 134 11.95 -3.86 -5.24
C GLY A 134 13.46 -3.82 -5.40
N GLN A 135 13.89 -4.04 -6.63
CA GLN A 135 15.27 -3.80 -7.05
C GLN A 135 15.41 -2.35 -7.54
N HIS A 136 16.62 -1.80 -7.54
CA HIS A 136 16.92 -0.46 -8.08
C HIS A 136 16.07 0.67 -7.44
N VAL A 137 16.09 0.75 -6.11
CA VAL A 137 15.37 1.79 -5.33
C VAL A 137 15.64 3.22 -5.83
N PRO A 138 16.85 3.61 -6.31
CA PRO A 138 17.06 4.94 -6.89
C PRO A 138 16.10 5.29 -8.03
N GLY A 139 15.77 4.34 -8.90
CA GLY A 139 14.74 4.53 -9.95
C GLY A 139 13.36 4.77 -9.37
N MET A 140 12.99 4.06 -8.30
CA MET A 140 11.72 4.28 -7.60
C MET A 140 11.67 5.67 -6.94
N VAL A 141 12.74 6.10 -6.29
CA VAL A 141 12.86 7.45 -5.69
C VAL A 141 12.56 8.52 -6.74
N LYS A 142 13.24 8.46 -7.89
CA LYS A 142 13.04 9.38 -9.01
C LYS A 142 11.58 9.43 -9.47
N ALA A 143 10.94 8.26 -9.58
CA ALA A 143 9.52 8.18 -9.95
C ALA A 143 8.60 8.79 -8.89
N VAL A 144 8.84 8.51 -7.60
CA VAL A 144 8.03 9.04 -6.48
C VAL A 144 8.16 10.56 -6.38
N GLU A 145 9.36 11.11 -6.59
CA GLU A 145 9.58 12.56 -6.64
C GLU A 145 8.72 13.21 -7.73
N GLN A 146 8.69 12.62 -8.92
CA GLN A 146 7.94 13.12 -10.07
C GLN A 146 6.43 12.95 -9.92
N LEU A 147 5.97 11.82 -9.35
CA LEU A 147 4.55 11.56 -9.05
C LEU A 147 4.00 12.50 -7.98
N GLY A 148 4.84 12.96 -7.06
CA GLY A 148 4.43 13.85 -5.99
C GLY A 148 3.72 13.19 -4.80
N ILE A 149 3.61 11.86 -4.76
CA ILE A 149 2.98 11.11 -3.66
C ILE A 149 4.00 10.68 -2.59
N ARG A 150 3.52 10.10 -1.47
CA ARG A 150 4.37 9.57 -0.40
C ARG A 150 4.72 8.12 -0.63
N ALA A 151 5.89 7.72 -0.16
CA ALA A 151 6.31 6.33 -0.19
C ALA A 151 7.19 5.93 1.01
N CYS A 152 6.94 4.73 1.56
CA CYS A 152 7.92 3.97 2.29
C CYS A 152 8.59 3.02 1.30
N LEU A 153 9.86 3.26 0.97
CA LEU A 153 10.58 2.46 -0.01
C LEU A 153 11.49 1.45 0.70
N THR A 154 11.48 0.22 0.21
CA THR A 154 12.35 -0.86 0.68
C THR A 154 13.12 -1.48 -0.47
N GLN A 155 14.32 -1.95 -0.19
CA GLN A 155 15.04 -2.87 -1.06
C GLN A 155 14.74 -4.31 -0.64
N SER A 156 14.47 -5.17 -1.61
CA SER A 156 14.38 -6.62 -1.34
C SER A 156 15.75 -7.16 -0.94
N THR A 157 15.85 -7.79 0.24
CA THR A 157 17.08 -8.42 0.70
C THR A 157 16.88 -9.91 0.94
N MET A 158 17.86 -10.67 0.47
CA MET A 158 17.91 -12.12 0.55
C MET A 158 19.39 -12.53 0.62
N ASP A 159 19.80 -13.27 1.65
CA ASP A 159 21.15 -13.77 1.81
C ASP A 159 21.26 -15.30 1.77
N CYS A 160 20.12 -15.97 1.59
CA CYS A 160 20.05 -17.43 1.40
C CYS A 160 18.78 -17.80 0.62
N GLY A 161 18.69 -19.06 0.24
CA GLY A 161 17.50 -19.64 -0.41
C GLY A 161 17.83 -20.42 -1.67
N ASP A 162 16.98 -21.41 -1.95
CA ASP A 162 17.12 -22.25 -3.14
C ASP A 162 16.55 -21.53 -4.37
N GLY A 163 17.22 -21.67 -5.51
CA GLY A 163 16.74 -21.14 -6.79
C GLY A 163 16.89 -19.63 -6.97
N LEU A 164 17.60 -18.93 -6.09
CA LEU A 164 17.90 -17.51 -6.27
C LEU A 164 18.72 -17.27 -7.55
N PRO A 165 18.39 -16.21 -8.32
CA PRO A 165 19.20 -15.80 -9.47
C PRO A 165 20.68 -15.62 -9.10
N PRO A 166 21.62 -15.99 -9.97
CA PRO A 166 23.05 -15.91 -9.66
C PRO A 166 23.55 -14.52 -9.24
N ASN A 167 22.94 -13.47 -9.80
CA ASN A 167 23.24 -12.06 -9.48
C ASN A 167 22.59 -11.54 -8.19
N TRP A 168 21.85 -12.39 -7.47
CA TRP A 168 21.22 -12.06 -6.18
C TRP A 168 21.86 -12.80 -5.00
N LYS A 169 23.04 -13.35 -5.18
CA LYS A 169 23.79 -14.00 -4.11
C LYS A 169 24.58 -12.97 -3.31
N TYR A 170 23.90 -12.38 -2.34
CA TYR A 170 24.48 -11.40 -1.42
C TYR A 170 24.81 -12.04 -0.08
N THR A 171 25.84 -11.54 0.58
CA THR A 171 26.13 -11.82 1.99
C THR A 171 25.18 -10.99 2.89
N THR A 172 25.02 -11.41 4.14
CA THR A 172 24.27 -10.63 5.13
C THR A 172 24.79 -9.19 5.23
N ASP A 173 26.13 -9.01 5.23
CA ASP A 173 26.73 -7.68 5.37
C ASP A 173 26.45 -6.78 4.16
N GLU A 174 26.50 -7.32 2.95
CA GLU A 174 26.10 -6.60 1.73
C GLU A 174 24.61 -6.20 1.77
N CYS A 175 23.71 -7.09 2.22
CA CYS A 175 22.30 -6.79 2.39
C CYS A 175 22.07 -5.64 3.37
N ILE A 176 22.74 -5.65 4.51
CA ILE A 176 22.60 -4.59 5.52
C ILE A 176 23.21 -3.28 5.05
N GLN A 177 24.40 -3.33 4.46
CA GLN A 177 25.10 -2.15 3.98
C GLN A 177 24.33 -1.42 2.89
N SER A 178 23.78 -2.16 1.90
CA SER A 178 23.00 -1.58 0.82
C SER A 178 21.74 -0.86 1.32
N GLN A 179 21.00 -1.46 2.27
CA GLN A 179 19.82 -0.82 2.86
C GLN A 179 20.20 0.42 3.67
N LYS A 180 21.32 0.39 4.40
CA LYS A 180 21.81 1.54 5.17
C LYS A 180 22.21 2.69 4.25
N GLU A 181 22.91 2.42 3.16
CA GLU A 181 23.27 3.43 2.16
C GLU A 181 22.03 4.10 1.54
N LEU A 182 20.99 3.32 1.25
CA LEU A 182 19.71 3.87 0.79
C LEU A 182 19.04 4.75 1.85
N TYR A 183 19.05 4.32 3.11
CA TYR A 183 18.52 5.09 4.22
C TYR A 183 19.25 6.41 4.38
N ASP A 184 20.58 6.38 4.44
CA ASP A 184 21.41 7.60 4.60
C ASP A 184 21.22 8.59 3.45
N LYS A 185 20.97 8.09 2.23
CA LYS A 185 20.85 8.90 1.04
C LYS A 185 19.44 9.46 0.81
N TYR A 186 18.39 8.70 1.07
CA TYR A 186 17.04 9.03 0.60
C TYR A 186 16.00 9.20 1.70
N ASN A 187 16.29 8.81 2.95
CA ASN A 187 15.30 8.93 4.02
C ASN A 187 14.97 10.41 4.29
N ASN A 188 13.69 10.72 4.40
CA ASN A 188 13.13 12.06 4.57
C ASN A 188 13.41 13.04 3.40
N THR A 189 13.76 12.56 2.22
CA THR A 189 13.86 13.39 1.00
C THR A 189 12.48 13.73 0.41
N ALA A 190 12.46 14.49 -0.70
CA ALA A 190 11.24 14.92 -1.39
C ALA A 190 10.24 15.66 -0.46
N ASP A 191 10.71 16.66 0.29
CA ASP A 191 9.91 17.39 1.29
C ASP A 191 9.32 16.46 2.38
N GLY A 192 10.08 15.42 2.79
CA GLY A 192 9.66 14.43 3.79
C GLY A 192 8.63 13.40 3.30
N ARG A 193 8.42 13.30 1.97
CA ARG A 193 7.47 12.32 1.39
C ARG A 193 8.07 10.94 1.17
N ILE A 194 9.40 10.79 1.21
CA ILE A 194 10.08 9.50 1.06
C ILE A 194 10.67 9.08 2.40
N ARG A 195 10.31 7.88 2.85
CA ARG A 195 10.95 7.19 3.97
C ARG A 195 11.55 5.90 3.47
N ILE A 196 12.72 5.54 3.99
CA ILE A 196 13.38 4.28 3.68
C ILE A 196 13.17 3.32 4.84
N TRP A 197 12.62 2.14 4.53
CA TRP A 197 12.41 1.04 5.43
C TRP A 197 13.35 -0.10 5.10
N PHE A 198 13.54 -1.02 6.03
CA PHE A 198 14.34 -2.23 5.82
C PHE A 198 13.45 -3.35 5.29
N GLY A 199 13.86 -3.99 4.21
CA GLY A 199 13.11 -5.08 3.57
C GLY A 199 13.72 -6.44 3.87
N LEU A 200 12.88 -7.35 4.35
CA LEU A 200 13.17 -8.79 4.39
C LEU A 200 12.20 -9.48 3.44
N ARG A 201 12.71 -10.16 2.40
CA ARG A 201 11.77 -10.74 1.41
C ARG A 201 10.82 -11.72 2.10
N GLN A 202 11.36 -12.81 2.62
CA GLN A 202 10.62 -13.90 3.27
C GLN A 202 11.56 -14.62 4.24
N ILE A 203 11.03 -15.40 5.17
CA ILE A 203 11.83 -16.21 6.08
C ILE A 203 12.68 -17.26 5.33
N MET A 204 12.21 -17.76 4.20
CA MET A 204 12.90 -18.75 3.36
C MET A 204 14.18 -18.19 2.74
N ASN A 205 14.31 -16.87 2.66
CA ASN A 205 15.41 -16.17 1.99
C ASN A 205 16.28 -15.35 2.96
N ALA A 206 16.10 -15.55 4.27
CA ALA A 206 16.85 -14.82 5.29
C ALA A 206 17.52 -15.78 6.28
N THR A 207 18.83 -15.61 6.45
CA THR A 207 19.55 -16.25 7.56
C THR A 207 19.15 -15.59 8.90
N ASP A 208 19.39 -16.29 10.02
CA ASP A 208 19.19 -15.71 11.35
C ASP A 208 20.01 -14.44 11.54
N GLN A 209 21.21 -14.39 10.96
CA GLN A 209 22.09 -13.23 11.02
C GLN A 209 21.46 -12.01 10.31
N LEU A 210 20.85 -12.20 9.14
CA LEU A 210 20.14 -11.12 8.43
C LEU A 210 18.92 -10.64 9.24
N LEU A 211 18.13 -11.56 9.79
CA LEU A 211 16.98 -11.23 10.64
C LEU A 211 17.39 -10.39 11.86
N PHE A 212 18.43 -10.83 12.61
CA PHE A 212 18.90 -10.10 13.80
C PHE A 212 19.45 -8.72 13.46
N LYS A 213 20.33 -8.62 12.45
CA LYS A 213 20.93 -7.35 12.04
C LYS A 213 19.88 -6.37 11.54
N THR A 214 18.91 -6.83 10.72
CA THR A 214 17.81 -5.98 10.24
C THR A 214 16.95 -5.48 11.39
N ARG A 215 16.58 -6.36 12.34
CA ARG A 215 15.83 -5.98 13.54
C ARG A 215 16.53 -4.87 14.32
N ASP A 216 17.83 -5.08 14.59
CA ASP A 216 18.60 -4.20 15.49
C ASP A 216 18.87 -2.84 14.83
N ILE A 217 19.24 -2.80 13.54
CA ILE A 217 19.48 -1.54 12.83
C ILE A 217 18.17 -0.76 12.58
N ALA A 218 17.07 -1.43 12.27
CA ALA A 218 15.79 -0.75 12.11
C ALA A 218 15.31 -0.11 13.43
N GLN A 219 15.60 -0.74 14.56
CA GLN A 219 15.35 -0.15 15.88
C GLN A 219 16.26 1.04 16.16
N GLU A 220 17.57 0.93 15.89
CA GLU A 220 18.54 2.02 16.06
C GLU A 220 18.14 3.26 15.26
N LEU A 221 17.75 3.07 14.00
CA LEU A 221 17.35 4.13 13.09
C LEU A 221 15.89 4.58 13.26
N ASN A 222 15.14 3.96 14.16
CA ASN A 222 13.70 4.22 14.37
C ASN A 222 12.90 4.18 13.06
N THR A 223 13.12 3.14 12.27
CA THR A 223 12.42 2.92 10.99
C THR A 223 11.67 1.59 10.96
N GLY A 224 10.87 1.37 9.93
CA GLY A 224 10.07 0.17 9.76
C GLY A 224 10.81 -0.99 9.10
N ILE A 225 10.28 -2.18 9.30
CA ILE A 225 10.64 -3.40 8.59
C ILE A 225 9.42 -3.87 7.80
N HIS A 226 9.61 -4.21 6.53
CA HIS A 226 8.58 -4.79 5.67
C HIS A 226 8.97 -6.22 5.32
N MET A 227 8.10 -7.20 5.61
CA MET A 227 8.37 -8.62 5.40
C MET A 227 7.11 -9.36 4.98
N HIS A 228 7.23 -10.30 4.03
CA HIS A 228 6.19 -11.27 3.70
C HIS A 228 6.23 -12.39 4.75
N ILE A 229 5.09 -12.69 5.38
CA ILE A 229 5.03 -13.60 6.52
C ILE A 229 3.86 -14.57 6.37
N ALA A 230 4.15 -15.86 6.52
CA ALA A 230 3.16 -16.93 6.55
C ALA A 230 2.19 -16.91 5.34
N GLU A 231 2.76 -16.78 4.14
CA GLU A 231 1.99 -16.68 2.89
C GLU A 231 1.33 -18.01 2.53
N ILE A 232 2.07 -19.13 2.64
CA ILE A 232 1.64 -20.47 2.25
C ILE A 232 2.01 -21.51 3.33
N PRO A 233 1.33 -22.66 3.40
CA PRO A 233 1.62 -23.71 4.38
C PRO A 233 3.07 -24.20 4.33
N TYR A 234 3.65 -24.31 3.14
CA TYR A 234 5.05 -24.77 2.95
C TYR A 234 6.07 -23.91 3.70
N GLU A 235 5.84 -22.59 3.80
CA GLU A 235 6.71 -21.70 4.57
C GLU A 235 6.76 -22.12 6.05
N ASN A 236 5.61 -22.38 6.65
CA ASN A 236 5.50 -22.82 8.05
C ASN A 236 6.15 -24.21 8.25
N GLU A 237 5.91 -25.15 7.35
CA GLU A 237 6.52 -26.51 7.39
C GLU A 237 8.05 -26.43 7.33
N LEU A 238 8.57 -25.55 6.45
CA LEU A 238 10.02 -25.32 6.32
C LEU A 238 10.62 -24.78 7.61
N VAL A 239 9.94 -23.80 8.23
CA VAL A 239 10.41 -23.17 9.48
C VAL A 239 10.39 -24.18 10.64
N VAL A 240 9.33 -24.96 10.79
CA VAL A 240 9.26 -26.03 11.79
C VAL A 240 10.42 -27.00 11.62
N SER A 241 10.67 -27.45 10.40
CA SER A 241 11.73 -28.44 10.13
C SER A 241 13.15 -27.90 10.33
N LYS A 242 13.41 -26.62 9.98
CA LYS A 242 14.75 -26.04 10.00
C LYS A 242 15.09 -25.30 11.29
N LYS A 243 14.09 -24.74 12.00
CA LYS A 243 14.31 -23.85 13.15
C LYS A 243 13.94 -24.47 14.50
N GLY A 244 13.36 -25.68 14.51
CA GLY A 244 13.00 -26.40 15.73
C GLY A 244 12.00 -25.64 16.61
N VAL A 245 10.93 -25.17 16.00
CA VAL A 245 9.77 -24.58 16.65
C VAL A 245 8.56 -25.49 16.44
N ASP A 246 7.57 -25.43 17.34
CA ASP A 246 6.37 -26.29 17.28
C ASP A 246 5.37 -25.84 16.24
N HIS A 247 5.42 -24.56 15.86
CA HIS A 247 4.52 -23.93 14.89
C HIS A 247 5.36 -23.17 13.84
N GLY A 248 4.69 -22.37 12.99
CA GLY A 248 5.31 -21.81 11.81
C GLY A 248 6.18 -20.57 12.00
N THR A 249 6.18 -19.75 10.98
CA THR A 249 7.03 -18.56 10.82
C THR A 249 6.86 -17.58 11.98
N VAL A 250 5.63 -17.29 12.36
CA VAL A 250 5.34 -16.27 13.40
C VAL A 250 5.85 -16.70 14.75
N THR A 251 5.71 -17.99 15.11
CA THR A 251 6.29 -18.54 16.34
C THR A 251 7.81 -18.39 16.39
N TYR A 252 8.49 -18.58 15.25
CA TYR A 252 9.93 -18.38 15.20
C TYR A 252 10.32 -16.90 15.32
N LEU A 253 9.59 -16.01 14.63
CA LEU A 253 9.83 -14.57 14.69
C LEU A 253 9.60 -14.00 16.09
N GLU A 254 8.61 -14.53 16.86
CA GLU A 254 8.43 -14.20 18.27
C GLU A 254 9.64 -14.63 19.10
N LYS A 255 10.07 -15.89 18.96
CA LYS A 255 11.24 -16.45 19.67
C LYS A 255 12.50 -15.60 19.51
N ILE A 256 12.71 -15.02 18.32
CA ILE A 256 13.88 -14.17 18.02
C ILE A 256 13.65 -12.68 18.32
N GLY A 257 12.48 -12.29 18.82
CA GLY A 257 12.14 -10.92 19.17
C GLY A 257 12.02 -9.95 18.00
N LEU A 258 11.59 -10.45 16.83
CA LEU A 258 11.37 -9.64 15.62
C LEU A 258 9.95 -9.06 15.57
N LEU A 259 8.98 -9.66 16.30
CA LEU A 259 7.60 -9.17 16.34
C LEU A 259 7.50 -7.89 17.17
N ARG A 260 7.59 -6.74 16.49
CA ARG A 260 7.58 -5.41 17.11
C ARG A 260 6.65 -4.45 16.36
N SER A 261 6.34 -3.33 17.01
CA SER A 261 5.42 -2.32 16.47
C SER A 261 5.91 -1.62 15.18
N ASN A 262 7.15 -1.78 14.79
CA ASN A 262 7.71 -1.30 13.53
C ASN A 262 7.78 -2.38 12.44
N LEU A 263 7.19 -3.58 12.66
CA LEU A 263 7.09 -4.63 11.66
C LEU A 263 5.76 -4.53 10.91
N LEU A 264 5.84 -4.42 9.59
CA LEU A 264 4.75 -4.61 8.64
C LEU A 264 4.82 -6.02 8.08
N ALA A 265 3.85 -6.84 8.49
CA ALA A 265 3.68 -8.21 8.05
C ALA A 265 2.73 -8.27 6.86
N ALA A 266 3.26 -8.55 5.67
CA ALA A 266 2.44 -8.68 4.47
C ALA A 266 1.79 -10.07 4.41
N HIS A 267 0.57 -10.12 3.90
CA HIS A 267 -0.30 -11.27 3.70
C HIS A 267 -0.77 -11.92 5.00
N SER A 268 0.12 -12.61 5.71
CA SER A 268 -0.18 -13.25 7.00
C SER A 268 -1.44 -14.13 6.93
N VAL A 269 -1.41 -15.12 6.03
CA VAL A 269 -2.59 -15.95 5.71
C VAL A 269 -2.67 -17.18 6.61
N TRP A 270 -1.53 -17.83 6.89
CA TRP A 270 -1.48 -19.14 7.54
C TRP A 270 -0.93 -19.05 8.97
N LEU A 271 -1.74 -18.50 9.89
CA LEU A 271 -1.46 -18.38 11.32
C LEU A 271 -2.49 -19.16 12.15
N ASN A 272 -2.07 -19.64 13.31
CA ASN A 272 -2.97 -20.14 14.35
C ASN A 272 -3.29 -19.04 15.38
N ASP A 273 -4.24 -19.34 16.31
CA ASP A 273 -4.70 -18.36 17.30
C ASP A 273 -3.59 -17.87 18.23
N ALA A 274 -2.61 -18.71 18.60
CA ALA A 274 -1.48 -18.30 19.44
C ALA A 274 -0.58 -17.31 18.69
N GLU A 275 -0.32 -17.54 17.41
CA GLU A 275 0.48 -16.67 16.54
C GLU A 275 -0.23 -15.32 16.30
N ILE A 276 -1.55 -15.30 16.18
CA ILE A 276 -2.35 -14.06 16.16
C ILE A 276 -2.17 -13.30 17.47
N GLY A 277 -2.16 -14.00 18.61
CA GLY A 277 -1.87 -13.41 19.92
C GLY A 277 -0.47 -12.78 20.02
N TYR A 278 0.53 -13.39 19.37
CA TYR A 278 1.88 -12.81 19.29
C TYR A 278 1.91 -11.52 18.46
N PHE A 279 1.17 -11.45 17.35
CA PHE A 279 1.05 -10.21 16.58
C PHE A 279 0.39 -9.10 17.40
N ALA A 280 -0.68 -9.40 18.13
CA ALA A 280 -1.35 -8.43 18.98
C ALA A 280 -0.42 -7.88 20.08
N SER A 281 0.28 -8.77 20.79
CA SER A 281 1.21 -8.38 21.88
C SER A 281 2.43 -7.63 21.37
N GLY A 282 2.96 -7.99 20.19
CA GLY A 282 4.09 -7.31 19.56
C GLY A 282 3.70 -5.98 18.91
N GLY A 283 2.42 -5.68 18.76
CA GLY A 283 1.93 -4.51 18.02
C GLY A 283 2.25 -4.55 16.54
N VAL A 284 2.42 -5.76 15.98
CA VAL A 284 2.67 -5.99 14.55
C VAL A 284 1.47 -5.50 13.73
N LYS A 285 1.73 -4.93 12.56
CA LYS A 285 0.69 -4.48 11.63
C LYS A 285 0.62 -5.39 10.43
N VAL A 286 -0.60 -5.73 10.03
CA VAL A 286 -0.85 -6.63 8.90
C VAL A 286 -1.29 -5.84 7.68
N SER A 287 -0.66 -6.09 6.54
CA SER A 287 -1.17 -5.67 5.23
C SER A 287 -1.93 -6.82 4.58
N HIS A 288 -3.24 -6.69 4.52
CA HIS A 288 -4.11 -7.62 3.81
C HIS A 288 -4.22 -7.24 2.34
N CYS A 289 -3.95 -8.21 1.46
CA CYS A 289 -4.03 -8.05 0.01
C CYS A 289 -5.13 -8.98 -0.54
N PRO A 290 -6.40 -8.58 -0.50
CA PRO A 290 -7.55 -9.45 -0.81
C PRO A 290 -7.46 -10.15 -2.16
N ALA A 291 -7.18 -9.41 -3.23
CA ALA A 291 -7.11 -9.96 -4.58
C ALA A 291 -5.99 -10.99 -4.73
N SER A 292 -4.78 -10.65 -4.30
CA SER A 292 -3.61 -11.53 -4.35
C SER A 292 -3.83 -12.78 -3.49
N ALA A 293 -4.37 -12.61 -2.27
CA ALA A 293 -4.67 -13.72 -1.38
C ALA A 293 -5.59 -14.76 -2.04
N MET A 294 -6.66 -14.32 -2.71
CA MET A 294 -7.60 -15.22 -3.38
C MET A 294 -7.04 -15.88 -4.63
N ARG A 295 -6.03 -15.29 -5.24
CA ARG A 295 -5.40 -15.85 -6.44
C ARG A 295 -4.31 -16.87 -6.14
N LEU A 296 -3.59 -16.74 -5.02
CA LEU A 296 -2.36 -17.47 -4.77
C LEU A 296 -2.26 -18.11 -3.38
N LEU A 297 -2.84 -17.49 -2.33
CA LEU A 297 -2.44 -17.75 -0.96
C LEU A 297 -3.54 -18.39 -0.10
N GLY A 298 -4.79 -17.97 -0.26
CA GLY A 298 -5.94 -18.45 0.53
C GLY A 298 -6.60 -17.36 1.38
N PHE A 299 -7.40 -17.78 2.36
CA PHE A 299 -8.19 -16.90 3.22
C PHE A 299 -7.39 -16.45 4.44
N ALA A 300 -6.99 -15.17 4.50
CA ALA A 300 -6.40 -14.60 5.70
C ALA A 300 -7.41 -14.49 6.85
N PRO A 301 -7.00 -14.69 8.13
CA PRO A 301 -7.88 -14.67 9.30
C PRO A 301 -8.15 -13.23 9.79
N ILE A 302 -8.76 -12.40 8.92
CA ILE A 302 -8.93 -10.96 9.17
C ILE A 302 -9.86 -10.70 10.35
N LYS A 303 -10.94 -11.47 10.50
CA LYS A 303 -11.85 -11.36 11.64
C LYS A 303 -11.10 -11.60 12.94
N GLU A 304 -10.33 -12.66 13.01
CA GLU A 304 -9.54 -13.05 14.17
C GLU A 304 -8.47 -12.01 14.52
N TYR A 305 -7.83 -11.42 13.53
CA TYR A 305 -6.91 -10.28 13.75
C TYR A 305 -7.61 -9.09 14.39
N LEU A 306 -8.76 -8.68 13.85
CA LEU A 306 -9.51 -7.54 14.36
C LEU A 306 -10.02 -7.80 15.79
N GLU A 307 -10.52 -9.00 16.09
CA GLU A 307 -10.95 -9.41 17.41
C GLU A 307 -9.80 -9.45 18.42
N ALA A 308 -8.61 -9.81 18.01
CA ALA A 308 -7.38 -9.77 18.82
C ALA A 308 -6.78 -8.36 18.95
N GLY A 309 -7.32 -7.34 18.28
CA GLY A 309 -6.81 -5.97 18.33
C GLY A 309 -5.59 -5.72 17.44
N VAL A 310 -5.28 -6.62 16.50
CA VAL A 310 -4.21 -6.42 15.50
C VAL A 310 -4.62 -5.31 14.53
N CYS A 311 -3.72 -4.38 14.26
CA CYS A 311 -3.94 -3.35 13.25
C CYS A 311 -3.84 -3.96 11.86
N VAL A 312 -4.97 -4.02 11.14
CA VAL A 312 -5.06 -4.50 9.76
C VAL A 312 -5.26 -3.32 8.82
N SER A 313 -4.49 -3.31 7.75
CA SER A 313 -4.56 -2.36 6.63
C SER A 313 -4.70 -3.09 5.30
N LEU A 314 -4.81 -2.36 4.20
CA LEU A 314 -4.97 -2.92 2.86
C LEU A 314 -3.75 -2.64 1.98
N GLY A 315 -3.42 -3.62 1.14
CA GLY A 315 -2.43 -3.51 0.07
C GLY A 315 -2.94 -4.13 -1.22
N THR A 316 -2.39 -3.71 -2.35
CA THR A 316 -2.72 -4.29 -3.66
C THR A 316 -1.85 -5.47 -4.03
N ASP A 317 -0.67 -5.59 -3.40
CA ASP A 317 0.42 -6.45 -3.87
C ASP A 317 0.94 -6.02 -5.26
N GLY A 318 1.78 -6.81 -5.91
CA GLY A 318 2.33 -6.52 -7.23
C GLY A 318 1.36 -6.83 -8.38
N ALA A 319 1.59 -6.19 -9.53
CA ALA A 319 0.76 -6.41 -10.72
C ALA A 319 0.70 -7.89 -11.16
N PRO A 320 1.77 -8.70 -11.14
CA PRO A 320 1.68 -10.10 -11.52
C PRO A 320 0.83 -10.99 -10.59
N SER A 321 0.58 -10.55 -9.35
CA SER A 321 -0.28 -11.27 -8.40
C SER A 321 -1.70 -10.73 -8.32
N ASN A 322 -1.95 -9.48 -8.76
CA ASN A 322 -3.27 -8.84 -8.70
C ASN A 322 -3.77 -8.37 -10.07
N ASN A 323 -2.90 -7.77 -10.89
CA ASN A 323 -3.20 -7.07 -12.15
C ASN A 323 -3.98 -5.75 -12.02
N ARG A 324 -4.44 -5.35 -10.82
CA ARG A 324 -5.21 -4.12 -10.57
C ARG A 324 -4.65 -3.38 -9.35
N MET A 325 -4.01 -2.23 -9.59
CA MET A 325 -3.40 -1.42 -8.50
C MET A 325 -4.43 -0.41 -7.98
N SER A 326 -5.54 -0.93 -7.44
CA SER A 326 -6.71 -0.13 -7.07
C SER A 326 -7.15 -0.39 -5.63
N MET A 327 -6.94 0.58 -4.74
CA MET A 327 -7.43 0.51 -3.37
C MET A 327 -8.98 0.46 -3.30
N VAL A 328 -9.66 1.02 -4.29
CA VAL A 328 -11.14 0.94 -4.41
C VAL A 328 -11.58 -0.52 -4.58
N ASP A 329 -10.88 -1.28 -5.43
CA ASP A 329 -11.19 -2.69 -5.64
C ASP A 329 -10.83 -3.54 -4.41
N GLU A 330 -9.68 -3.26 -3.77
CA GLU A 330 -9.27 -3.98 -2.55
C GLU A 330 -10.24 -3.76 -1.39
N MET A 331 -10.79 -2.55 -1.23
CA MET A 331 -11.83 -2.29 -0.22
C MET A 331 -13.08 -3.14 -0.47
N TYR A 332 -13.57 -3.19 -1.71
CA TYR A 332 -14.72 -4.00 -2.06
C TYR A 332 -14.48 -5.49 -1.79
N LEU A 333 -13.34 -6.00 -2.24
CA LEU A 333 -12.95 -7.39 -2.06
C LEU A 333 -12.74 -7.75 -0.58
N ALA A 334 -12.09 -6.90 0.22
CA ALA A 334 -11.86 -7.14 1.64
C ALA A 334 -13.16 -7.44 2.39
N SER A 335 -14.20 -6.66 2.14
CA SER A 335 -15.50 -6.90 2.78
C SER A 335 -16.15 -8.20 2.30
N LEU A 336 -16.22 -8.41 0.99
CA LEU A 336 -16.93 -9.58 0.41
C LEU A 336 -16.26 -10.90 0.74
N ILE A 337 -14.94 -10.98 0.59
CA ILE A 337 -14.17 -12.21 0.80
C ILE A 337 -14.29 -12.67 2.26
N ASN A 338 -14.22 -11.73 3.21
CA ASN A 338 -14.32 -12.06 4.62
C ASN A 338 -15.73 -12.53 5.02
N LYS A 339 -16.78 -11.98 4.41
CA LYS A 339 -18.15 -12.50 4.58
C LYS A 339 -18.31 -13.92 4.01
N GLY A 340 -17.71 -14.18 2.86
CA GLY A 340 -17.67 -15.51 2.26
C GLY A 340 -16.89 -16.52 3.10
N ARG A 341 -15.71 -16.11 3.62
CA ARG A 341 -14.89 -16.93 4.53
C ARG A 341 -15.65 -17.31 5.80
N GLU A 342 -16.32 -16.33 6.41
CA GLU A 342 -17.12 -16.58 7.62
C GLU A 342 -18.19 -17.65 7.40
N MET A 343 -18.93 -17.55 6.30
CA MET A 343 -19.93 -18.57 5.94
C MET A 343 -19.27 -19.95 5.73
N TYR A 344 -18.12 -20.00 5.07
CA TYR A 344 -17.40 -21.25 4.81
C TYR A 344 -16.91 -21.93 6.09
N ILE A 345 -16.41 -21.15 7.07
CA ILE A 345 -15.86 -21.68 8.32
C ILE A 345 -16.95 -22.02 9.34
N SER A 346 -17.90 -21.10 9.56
CA SER A 346 -18.92 -21.24 10.60
C SER A 346 -20.17 -22.02 10.15
N GLY A 347 -20.36 -22.19 8.85
CA GLY A 347 -21.58 -22.75 8.27
C GLY A 347 -22.81 -21.84 8.37
N ALA A 348 -22.62 -20.58 8.80
CA ALA A 348 -23.68 -19.59 8.96
C ALA A 348 -23.33 -18.26 8.32
N THR A 349 -24.33 -17.54 7.81
CA THR A 349 -24.10 -16.20 7.24
C THR A 349 -23.93 -15.17 8.36
N ASN A 350 -22.89 -14.34 8.26
CA ASN A 350 -22.71 -13.17 9.11
C ASN A 350 -22.34 -11.97 8.24
N PRO A 351 -23.32 -11.17 7.78
CA PRO A 351 -23.05 -10.02 6.91
C PRO A 351 -22.38 -8.85 7.62
N THR A 352 -22.24 -8.89 8.96
CA THR A 352 -21.58 -7.83 9.73
C THR A 352 -20.09 -8.04 9.89
N VAL A 353 -19.53 -9.16 9.44
CA VAL A 353 -18.08 -9.39 9.43
C VAL A 353 -17.39 -8.44 8.48
N VAL A 354 -16.36 -7.76 8.95
CA VAL A 354 -15.57 -6.76 8.22
C VAL A 354 -16.49 -5.77 7.46
N PRO A 355 -17.26 -4.94 8.20
CA PRO A 355 -18.22 -4.02 7.61
C PRO A 355 -17.52 -2.84 6.91
N ALA A 356 -18.29 -2.04 6.18
CA ALA A 356 -17.77 -0.95 5.34
C ALA A 356 -16.90 0.04 6.10
N GLU A 357 -17.31 0.45 7.31
CA GLU A 357 -16.55 1.37 8.15
C GLU A 357 -15.17 0.80 8.57
N THR A 358 -15.10 -0.49 8.84
CA THR A 358 -13.84 -1.17 9.15
C THR A 358 -12.92 -1.18 7.93
N VAL A 359 -13.45 -1.51 6.76
CA VAL A 359 -12.69 -1.52 5.51
C VAL A 359 -12.16 -0.12 5.17
N LEU A 360 -12.99 0.91 5.36
CA LEU A 360 -12.56 2.28 5.10
C LEU A 360 -11.43 2.71 6.05
N LYS A 361 -11.48 2.30 7.34
CA LYS A 361 -10.36 2.48 8.28
C LYS A 361 -9.10 1.74 7.82
N MET A 362 -9.23 0.52 7.32
CA MET A 362 -8.09 -0.26 6.81
C MET A 362 -7.39 0.44 5.64
N ALA A 363 -8.14 1.12 4.76
CA ALA A 363 -7.61 1.86 3.62
C ALA A 363 -7.05 3.26 3.97
N THR A 364 -7.32 3.79 5.16
CA THR A 364 -6.99 5.16 5.57
C THR A 364 -6.15 5.18 6.85
N ILE A 365 -6.76 5.40 8.02
CA ILE A 365 -6.05 5.61 9.28
C ILE A 365 -5.25 4.37 9.73
N ASN A 366 -5.75 3.15 9.53
CA ASN A 366 -4.97 1.95 9.82
C ASN A 366 -3.79 1.80 8.85
N GLY A 367 -3.98 2.14 7.58
CA GLY A 367 -2.89 2.22 6.62
C GLY A 367 -1.80 3.19 7.07
N ALA A 368 -2.18 4.39 7.53
CA ALA A 368 -1.25 5.37 8.06
C ALA A 368 -0.49 4.87 9.31
N LYS A 369 -1.20 4.18 10.25
CA LYS A 369 -0.58 3.51 11.41
C LYS A 369 0.41 2.44 10.96
N THR A 370 0.06 1.68 9.94
CA THR A 370 0.89 0.59 9.41
C THR A 370 2.21 1.12 8.85
N VAL A 371 2.19 2.25 8.17
CA VAL A 371 3.39 2.90 7.61
C VAL A 371 4.04 3.90 8.58
N LEU A 372 3.63 3.95 9.85
CA LEU A 372 4.16 4.82 10.90
C LEU A 372 4.06 6.32 10.56
N TRP A 373 2.95 6.71 9.92
CA TRP A 373 2.66 8.10 9.51
C TRP A 373 1.35 8.65 10.05
N ASP A 374 0.68 7.95 10.97
CA ASP A 374 -0.65 8.28 11.48
C ASP A 374 -0.75 9.62 12.22
N ASN A 375 0.37 10.15 12.70
CA ASN A 375 0.43 11.51 13.23
C ASN A 375 0.34 12.60 12.15
N GLU A 376 0.54 12.26 10.88
CA GLU A 376 0.59 13.23 9.77
C GLU A 376 -0.47 12.99 8.68
N ILE A 377 -0.90 11.73 8.44
CA ILE A 377 -1.85 11.38 7.37
C ILE A 377 -2.88 10.36 7.85
N GLY A 378 -3.78 9.94 6.97
CA GLY A 378 -4.76 8.88 7.19
C GLY A 378 -6.10 9.36 7.75
N SER A 379 -6.18 10.61 8.19
CA SER A 379 -7.40 11.30 8.61
C SER A 379 -7.33 12.78 8.25
N LEU A 380 -8.48 13.43 8.13
CA LEU A 380 -8.57 14.87 7.99
C LEU A 380 -8.69 15.49 9.39
N GLU A 381 -7.60 16.02 9.89
CA GLU A 381 -7.51 16.70 11.19
C GLU A 381 -6.63 17.94 11.06
N VAL A 382 -6.96 18.99 11.82
CA VAL A 382 -6.17 20.22 11.84
C VAL A 382 -4.73 19.94 12.23
N GLY A 383 -3.80 20.45 11.43
CA GLY A 383 -2.36 20.25 11.60
C GLY A 383 -1.78 19.04 10.86
N LYS A 384 -2.59 18.07 10.43
CA LYS A 384 -2.13 16.96 9.57
C LYS A 384 -1.83 17.44 8.15
N LYS A 385 -1.09 16.64 7.42
CA LYS A 385 -0.77 16.89 6.01
C LYS A 385 -2.02 16.86 5.15
N ALA A 386 -2.06 17.70 4.16
CA ALA A 386 -3.15 17.75 3.20
C ALA A 386 -2.96 16.68 2.11
N ASP A 387 -3.19 15.44 2.52
CA ASP A 387 -3.30 14.26 1.67
C ASP A 387 -4.80 13.93 1.54
N VAL A 388 -5.42 14.36 0.45
CA VAL A 388 -6.88 14.47 0.32
C VAL A 388 -7.32 13.94 -1.03
N ILE A 389 -8.47 13.25 -1.06
CA ILE A 389 -9.15 12.89 -2.31
C ILE A 389 -10.53 13.51 -2.40
N ILE A 390 -10.92 13.87 -3.62
CA ILE A 390 -12.27 14.32 -3.96
C ILE A 390 -12.94 13.21 -4.77
N VAL A 391 -14.09 12.74 -4.26
CA VAL A 391 -14.87 11.67 -4.89
C VAL A 391 -16.17 12.27 -5.44
N ASN A 392 -16.43 12.06 -6.71
CA ASN A 392 -17.68 12.44 -7.36
C ASN A 392 -18.75 11.35 -7.16
N PRO A 393 -19.77 11.58 -6.32
CA PRO A 393 -20.81 10.60 -6.09
C PRO A 393 -21.95 10.64 -7.13
N PHE A 394 -21.99 11.68 -7.99
CA PHE A 394 -23.10 11.93 -8.92
C PHE A 394 -22.93 11.15 -10.22
N THR A 395 -22.73 9.84 -10.09
CA THR A 395 -22.56 8.90 -11.18
C THR A 395 -23.56 7.76 -11.06
N TRP A 396 -23.83 7.09 -12.17
CA TRP A 396 -24.72 5.93 -12.19
C TRP A 396 -24.27 4.79 -11.25
N SER A 397 -22.99 4.71 -10.93
CA SER A 397 -22.45 3.67 -10.03
C SER A 397 -22.71 3.96 -8.54
N MET A 398 -22.87 5.25 -8.15
CA MET A 398 -22.98 5.62 -6.74
C MET A 398 -24.36 6.11 -6.31
N VAL A 399 -25.17 6.67 -7.23
CA VAL A 399 -26.52 7.11 -6.86
C VAL A 399 -27.50 5.94 -6.75
N PRO A 400 -28.47 6.00 -5.82
CA PRO A 400 -28.75 7.03 -4.83
C PRO A 400 -27.80 7.00 -3.62
N LEU A 401 -27.67 8.16 -2.93
CA LEU A 401 -26.77 8.35 -1.80
C LEU A 401 -27.53 8.23 -0.46
N HIS A 402 -27.78 7.00 0.00
CA HIS A 402 -28.48 6.75 1.26
C HIS A 402 -27.53 6.65 2.46
N ASP A 403 -26.37 6.01 2.26
CA ASP A 403 -25.34 5.83 3.27
C ASP A 403 -23.97 6.10 2.66
N SER A 404 -23.33 7.18 3.11
CA SER A 404 -22.06 7.65 2.57
C SER A 404 -20.95 6.58 2.66
N ILE A 405 -20.86 5.88 3.79
CA ILE A 405 -19.80 4.89 4.01
C ILE A 405 -20.02 3.64 3.14
N SER A 406 -21.26 3.18 3.10
CA SER A 406 -21.66 2.07 2.22
C SER A 406 -21.41 2.42 0.75
N ASN A 407 -21.78 3.61 0.31
CA ASN A 407 -21.53 4.07 -1.06
C ASN A 407 -20.04 4.12 -1.39
N LEU A 408 -19.18 4.60 -0.46
CA LEU A 408 -17.73 4.67 -0.66
C LEU A 408 -17.05 3.31 -0.74
N VAL A 409 -17.57 2.28 -0.07
CA VAL A 409 -16.95 0.95 -0.07
C VAL A 409 -17.57 0.02 -1.12
N TYR A 410 -18.89 0.02 -1.26
CA TYR A 410 -19.57 -0.96 -2.10
C TYR A 410 -19.95 -0.46 -3.49
N CYS A 411 -20.12 0.85 -3.65
CA CYS A 411 -20.63 1.43 -4.91
C CYS A 411 -19.56 2.15 -5.70
N MET A 412 -18.56 2.76 -5.01
CA MET A 412 -17.52 3.54 -5.64
C MET A 412 -16.72 2.72 -6.66
N ARG A 413 -16.37 3.37 -7.77
CA ARG A 413 -15.45 2.88 -8.78
C ARG A 413 -14.25 3.82 -8.86
N THR A 414 -13.18 3.39 -9.46
CA THR A 414 -11.96 4.21 -9.63
C THR A 414 -12.26 5.53 -10.35
N GLU A 415 -13.23 5.54 -11.27
CA GLU A 415 -13.64 6.73 -12.03
C GLU A 415 -14.29 7.82 -11.15
N ASN A 416 -14.79 7.45 -9.97
CA ASN A 416 -15.36 8.40 -9.03
C ASN A 416 -14.31 9.25 -8.33
N ILE A 417 -13.06 8.82 -8.26
CA ILE A 417 -11.94 9.63 -7.74
C ILE A 417 -11.65 10.74 -8.74
N GLU A 418 -12.11 11.94 -8.47
CA GLU A 418 -12.01 13.06 -9.40
C GLU A 418 -10.69 13.82 -9.29
N SER A 419 -10.24 14.06 -8.05
CA SER A 419 -9.00 14.78 -7.78
C SER A 419 -8.26 14.20 -6.58
N VAL A 420 -6.94 14.29 -6.58
CA VAL A 420 -6.04 13.80 -5.53
C VAL A 420 -5.02 14.87 -5.20
N MET A 421 -4.90 15.19 -3.93
CA MET A 421 -3.90 16.10 -3.39
C MET A 421 -2.98 15.34 -2.44
N CYS A 422 -1.69 15.55 -2.56
CA CYS A 422 -0.70 15.03 -1.63
C CYS A 422 0.23 16.16 -1.18
N ASN A 423 0.47 16.24 0.12
CA ASN A 423 1.31 17.29 0.71
C ASN A 423 0.86 18.70 0.28
N GLY A 424 -0.46 18.93 0.17
CA GLY A 424 -1.04 20.22 -0.24
C GLY A 424 -0.91 20.56 -1.72
N LYS A 425 -0.43 19.64 -2.55
CA LYS A 425 -0.27 19.85 -4.00
C LYS A 425 -1.16 18.86 -4.77
N TRP A 426 -1.84 19.35 -5.81
CA TRP A 426 -2.59 18.48 -6.70
C TRP A 426 -1.63 17.56 -7.46
N VAL A 427 -1.84 16.23 -7.33
CA VAL A 427 -1.15 15.21 -8.13
C VAL A 427 -2.05 14.69 -9.24
N MET A 428 -3.38 14.77 -9.03
CA MET A 428 -4.40 14.60 -10.06
C MET A 428 -5.50 15.66 -9.83
N LYS A 429 -5.95 16.34 -10.89
CA LYS A 429 -7.06 17.29 -10.84
C LYS A 429 -7.98 17.03 -12.03
N ASP A 430 -9.28 16.92 -11.78
CA ASP A 430 -10.30 16.65 -12.79
C ASP A 430 -9.93 15.43 -13.68
N ARG A 431 -9.49 14.34 -13.05
CA ARG A 431 -9.06 13.08 -13.68
C ARG A 431 -7.80 13.18 -14.55
N LYS A 432 -7.07 14.28 -14.51
CA LYS A 432 -5.79 14.46 -15.21
C LYS A 432 -4.63 14.46 -14.23
N ILE A 433 -3.64 13.62 -14.46
CA ILE A 433 -2.39 13.62 -13.69
C ILE A 433 -1.65 14.93 -13.96
N VAL A 434 -1.22 15.58 -12.91
CA VAL A 434 -0.52 16.85 -13.00
C VAL A 434 0.97 16.59 -13.30
N ASN A 435 1.55 17.40 -14.20
CA ASN A 435 2.98 17.39 -14.55
C ASN A 435 3.53 16.10 -15.19
N LEU A 436 2.66 15.20 -15.67
CA LEU A 436 3.06 13.98 -16.37
C LEU A 436 2.33 13.85 -17.70
N ASN A 437 3.03 13.37 -18.72
CA ASN A 437 2.44 12.95 -19.99
C ASN A 437 2.13 11.45 -19.89
N GLU A 438 0.88 11.12 -19.53
CA GLU A 438 0.44 9.73 -19.33
C GLU A 438 0.57 8.89 -20.60
N GLU A 439 0.30 9.45 -21.78
CA GLU A 439 0.39 8.74 -23.05
C GLU A 439 1.84 8.34 -23.38
N GLU A 440 2.79 9.24 -23.18
CA GLU A 440 4.22 8.98 -23.37
C GLU A 440 4.72 7.91 -22.39
N ILE A 441 4.28 7.94 -21.13
CA ILE A 441 4.64 6.94 -20.12
C ILE A 441 4.10 5.56 -20.51
N VAL A 442 2.85 5.47 -20.94
CA VAL A 442 2.24 4.21 -21.40
C VAL A 442 3.00 3.62 -22.60
N GLN A 443 3.32 4.44 -23.61
CA GLN A 443 4.08 3.99 -24.78
C GLN A 443 5.48 3.52 -24.40
N SER A 444 6.18 4.26 -23.54
CA SER A 444 7.52 3.90 -23.04
C SER A 444 7.48 2.62 -22.21
N ALA A 445 6.48 2.46 -21.34
CA ALA A 445 6.30 1.28 -20.54
C ALA A 445 6.01 0.02 -21.37
N MET A 446 5.18 0.11 -22.39
CA MET A 446 4.91 -1.01 -23.32
C MET A 446 6.19 -1.50 -24.00
N LYS A 447 6.99 -0.57 -24.53
CA LYS A 447 8.29 -0.90 -25.15
C LYS A 447 9.25 -1.54 -24.15
N GLN A 448 9.35 -0.94 -22.96
CA GLN A 448 10.29 -1.41 -21.94
C GLN A 448 9.88 -2.76 -21.35
N ALA A 449 8.57 -3.02 -21.19
CA ALA A 449 8.07 -4.33 -20.77
C ALA A 449 8.48 -5.44 -21.73
N SER A 450 8.35 -5.22 -23.05
CA SER A 450 8.78 -6.20 -24.07
C SER A 450 10.29 -6.46 -23.99
N ASN A 451 11.10 -5.40 -23.91
CA ASN A 451 12.56 -5.53 -23.79
C ASN A 451 12.98 -6.28 -22.52
N LEU A 452 12.30 -6.04 -21.39
CA LEU A 452 12.60 -6.70 -20.13
C LEU A 452 12.25 -8.20 -20.19
N LEU A 453 11.10 -8.58 -20.74
CA LEU A 453 10.71 -9.98 -20.89
C LEU A 453 11.68 -10.74 -21.78
N GLU A 454 12.15 -10.12 -22.87
CA GLU A 454 13.18 -10.70 -23.76
C GLU A 454 14.51 -10.93 -22.99
N ARG A 455 15.00 -9.90 -22.27
CA ARG A 455 16.23 -10.04 -21.43
C ARG A 455 16.10 -11.12 -20.37
N ALA A 456 14.91 -11.20 -19.74
CA ALA A 456 14.63 -12.15 -18.68
C ALA A 456 14.39 -13.59 -19.18
N GLY A 457 14.23 -13.79 -20.49
CA GLY A 457 13.91 -15.10 -21.06
C GLY A 457 12.58 -15.67 -20.58
N VAL A 458 11.63 -14.81 -20.17
CA VAL A 458 10.32 -15.23 -19.69
C VAL A 458 9.39 -15.47 -20.87
N ASN A 459 9.10 -16.74 -21.11
CA ASN A 459 8.18 -17.16 -22.17
C ASN A 459 6.78 -17.35 -21.59
N LEU A 460 5.79 -16.67 -22.17
CA LEU A 460 4.40 -16.78 -21.75
C LEU A 460 3.70 -17.89 -22.55
N PRO A 461 2.84 -18.70 -21.93
CA PRO A 461 2.08 -19.72 -22.64
C PRO A 461 1.03 -19.07 -23.54
N ASN A 462 0.90 -19.57 -24.76
CA ASN A 462 -0.21 -19.22 -25.63
C ASN A 462 -1.49 -19.88 -25.12
N ARG A 463 -2.33 -19.14 -24.41
CA ARG A 463 -3.60 -19.63 -23.85
C ARG A 463 -4.71 -19.78 -24.90
N MET A 464 -4.61 -19.04 -25.98
CA MET A 464 -5.53 -19.06 -27.13
C MET A 464 -4.76 -19.08 -28.44
N LYS A 465 -5.35 -19.64 -29.50
CA LYS A 465 -4.78 -19.55 -30.85
C LYS A 465 -5.00 -18.12 -31.37
N PHE A 466 -3.92 -17.43 -31.65
CA PHE A 466 -3.97 -16.22 -32.47
C PHE A 466 -4.01 -16.64 -33.93
N VAL A 467 -4.98 -16.15 -34.70
CA VAL A 467 -5.19 -16.43 -36.12
C VAL A 467 -4.77 -15.22 -36.93
#